data_830f60b9c87dd0a99e167aaa94c24c9a
#
_entry.id   830f60b9c87dd0a99e167aaa94c24c9a
#
_cell.length_a   1.000
_cell.length_b   1.000
_cell.length_c   1.000
_cell.angle_alpha   90.00
_cell.angle_beta   90.00
_cell.angle_gamma   90.00
#
_symmetry.space_group_name_H-M   'P 1'
#
loop_
_entity.id
_entity.type
_entity.pdbx_description
1 polymer ?
#
loop_
_entity_poly.entity_id
_entity_poly.type
_entity_poly.pdbx_seq_one_letter_code
_entity_poly.pdbx_strand_id
1 'polypeptide(L)'
;MLLRTTTIALGAMLLASTAMAQSRWDGADDLDVSPLACDGTPGEVVARDYDGAQPTNAPDLAGQHITLIDVPKLIGIGYFAATTEGMRQAAEELGNVTVTTDGPTEANIDDQITFIDNYITQGVDGILFAANDPVAIAPVLKRALSEGIHVVGYDANSTPDAREWFVNQAEFNGIAKALIDSIVAEIGEDGSFAIVTSTFTTPNQARWIAEMWAYAQNCYPNLEWLETVEAQEDANLSFNQATTLLNKYGEDLDGLIGMTSVATPASADAVTQAGLCGEVAVVGLATPNAMKPYVASDCVKSVVLWNPVDLGYAAVYVMRAVVDGVLQPGATSVSAGRLGELQVVNGSEILLGAPFVYTRENIDSFDF
;
A
#
# COMPACT_ATOMS: atom_id res chain seq x y z
N MET A 1 57.58 4.55 -48.53
CA MET A 1 56.10 4.66 -48.69
C MET A 1 55.55 3.99 -47.49
N LEU A 2 55.33 4.76 -46.39
CA LEU A 2 54.80 4.26 -45.09
C LEU A 2 53.31 4.45 -45.04
N LEU A 3 52.55 3.38 -44.95
CA LEU A 3 51.13 3.42 -44.60
C LEU A 3 51.00 3.52 -43.07
N ARG A 4 50.37 4.58 -42.60
CA ARG A 4 49.91 4.73 -41.22
C ARG A 4 48.48 4.17 -41.11
N THR A 5 48.32 3.13 -40.37
CA THR A 5 47.01 2.59 -39.93
C THR A 5 46.53 3.39 -38.71
N THR A 6 45.41 4.09 -38.90
CA THR A 6 44.70 4.78 -37.81
C THR A 6 43.69 3.80 -37.22
N THR A 7 43.93 3.37 -36.00
CA THR A 7 42.99 2.57 -35.22
C THR A 7 42.05 3.52 -34.52
N ILE A 8 40.76 3.46 -34.89
CA ILE A 8 39.68 4.21 -34.23
C ILE A 8 39.27 3.42 -32.99
N ALA A 9 39.44 4.02 -31.83
CA ALA A 9 38.88 3.53 -30.58
C ALA A 9 37.39 3.84 -30.54
N LEU A 10 36.58 2.84 -30.78
CA LEU A 10 35.12 2.86 -30.56
C LEU A 10 34.84 1.78 -29.51
N GLY A 11 34.65 2.19 -28.25
CA GLY A 11 34.39 1.19 -27.24
C GLY A 11 34.44 1.74 -25.80
N ALA A 12 33.60 2.70 -25.46
CA ALA A 12 33.32 3.03 -24.05
C ALA A 12 32.07 3.91 -23.93
N MET A 13 30.90 3.41 -24.33
CA MET A 13 29.63 4.09 -24.06
C MET A 13 28.44 3.12 -24.00
N LEU A 14 28.61 1.91 -23.54
CA LEU A 14 27.53 0.92 -23.45
C LEU A 14 27.50 0.15 -22.12
N LEU A 15 28.16 0.65 -21.07
CA LEU A 15 28.17 -0.03 -19.77
C LEU A 15 27.49 0.75 -18.63
N ALA A 16 27.01 1.96 -18.88
CA ALA A 16 26.32 2.75 -17.84
C ALA A 16 24.80 2.46 -17.74
N SER A 17 24.18 1.88 -18.77
CA SER A 17 22.72 1.64 -18.76
C SER A 17 22.29 0.31 -18.14
N THR A 18 23.20 -0.61 -17.87
CA THR A 18 22.89 -1.92 -17.27
C THR A 18 23.03 -1.95 -15.74
N ALA A 19 23.70 -0.99 -15.13
CA ALA A 19 23.84 -0.91 -13.67
C ALA A 19 22.60 -0.29 -13.00
N MET A 20 21.87 0.58 -13.69
CA MET A 20 20.63 1.21 -13.17
C MET A 20 19.41 0.27 -13.17
N ALA A 21 19.41 -0.83 -13.93
CA ALA A 21 18.30 -1.76 -14.03
C ALA A 21 18.25 -2.79 -12.88
N GLN A 22 19.31 -2.92 -12.07
CA GLN A 22 19.38 -3.90 -10.97
C GLN A 22 19.02 -3.32 -9.60
N SER A 23 18.83 -2.03 -9.48
CA SER A 23 18.53 -1.37 -8.19
C SER A 23 17.04 -1.26 -7.87
N ARG A 24 16.17 -1.48 -8.85
CA ARG A 24 14.72 -1.47 -8.64
C ARG A 24 14.14 -2.88 -8.76
N TRP A 25 12.92 -3.04 -8.27
CA TRP A 25 12.17 -4.25 -8.43
C TRP A 25 11.77 -4.49 -9.91
N ASP A 26 12.08 -5.67 -10.46
CA ASP A 26 11.89 -6.02 -11.89
C ASP A 26 10.42 -6.02 -12.34
N GLY A 27 9.45 -6.14 -11.42
CA GLY A 27 8.01 -6.09 -11.72
C GLY A 27 7.43 -4.69 -11.93
N ALA A 28 8.19 -3.62 -11.66
CA ALA A 28 7.68 -2.25 -11.80
C ALA A 28 7.46 -1.83 -13.27
N ASP A 29 8.18 -2.43 -14.21
CA ASP A 29 8.09 -2.10 -15.63
C ASP A 29 6.80 -2.61 -16.29
N ASP A 30 6.16 -3.62 -15.72
CA ASP A 30 4.92 -4.22 -16.25
C ASP A 30 3.66 -3.46 -15.81
N LEU A 31 3.79 -2.50 -14.88
CA LEU A 31 2.68 -1.71 -14.38
C LEU A 31 2.51 -0.43 -15.21
N ASP A 32 1.31 -0.27 -15.79
CA ASP A 32 0.92 0.96 -16.50
C ASP A 32 0.72 2.09 -15.48
N VAL A 33 1.76 2.92 -15.31
CA VAL A 33 1.74 4.09 -14.44
C VAL A 33 1.81 5.36 -15.28
N SER A 34 0.91 6.28 -15.02
CA SER A 34 0.95 7.61 -15.65
C SER A 34 1.98 8.48 -14.97
N PRO A 35 2.88 9.15 -15.69
CA PRO A 35 3.85 10.07 -15.09
C PRO A 35 3.13 11.17 -14.30
N LEU A 36 3.56 11.37 -13.05
CA LEU A 36 3.10 12.47 -12.22
C LEU A 36 3.75 13.78 -12.67
N ALA A 37 2.96 14.85 -12.65
CA ALA A 37 3.51 16.18 -12.87
C ALA A 37 4.34 16.64 -11.67
N CYS A 38 5.47 17.30 -11.93
CA CYS A 38 6.38 17.78 -10.88
C CYS A 38 5.81 18.95 -10.06
N ASP A 39 4.78 19.61 -10.54
CA ASP A 39 4.07 20.67 -9.83
C ASP A 39 3.08 20.18 -8.77
N GLY A 40 2.99 18.85 -8.62
CA GLY A 40 2.15 18.19 -7.62
C GLY A 40 0.67 18.14 -7.97
N THR A 41 0.29 18.51 -9.19
CA THR A 41 -1.08 18.26 -9.64
C THR A 41 -1.32 16.75 -9.72
N PRO A 42 -2.35 16.21 -9.03
CA PRO A 42 -2.74 14.81 -9.21
C PRO A 42 -2.98 14.53 -10.68
N GLY A 43 -2.57 13.34 -11.14
CA GLY A 43 -2.93 12.88 -12.46
C GLY A 43 -4.46 12.92 -12.64
N GLU A 44 -4.94 13.19 -13.84
CA GLU A 44 -6.37 13.20 -14.11
C GLU A 44 -6.96 11.82 -13.78
N VAL A 45 -7.92 11.78 -12.86
CA VAL A 45 -8.68 10.57 -12.56
C VAL A 45 -9.57 10.29 -13.76
N VAL A 46 -9.13 9.37 -14.61
CA VAL A 46 -9.92 8.96 -15.77
C VAL A 46 -11.08 8.09 -15.28
N ALA A 47 -12.31 8.57 -15.49
CA ALA A 47 -13.48 7.74 -15.26
C ALA A 47 -13.40 6.49 -16.15
N ARG A 48 -13.40 5.30 -15.54
CA ARG A 48 -13.41 4.00 -16.23
C ARG A 48 -14.76 3.33 -16.02
N ASP A 49 -15.13 2.48 -16.97
CA ASP A 49 -16.28 1.61 -16.79
C ASP A 49 -16.02 0.64 -15.62
N TYR A 50 -17.11 0.19 -15.00
CA TYR A 50 -17.04 -0.79 -13.93
C TYR A 50 -16.33 -2.06 -14.41
N ASP A 51 -15.29 -2.47 -13.71
CA ASP A 51 -14.42 -3.61 -14.02
C ASP A 51 -14.48 -4.72 -12.96
N GLY A 52 -15.30 -4.53 -11.90
CA GLY A 52 -15.52 -5.52 -10.85
C GLY A 52 -16.26 -6.76 -11.34
N ALA A 53 -16.34 -7.77 -10.48
CA ALA A 53 -17.15 -8.96 -10.72
C ALA A 53 -18.64 -8.60 -10.87
N GLN A 54 -19.39 -9.44 -11.57
CA GLN A 54 -20.83 -9.29 -11.61
C GLN A 54 -21.40 -9.36 -10.18
N PRO A 55 -22.38 -8.49 -9.83
CA PRO A 55 -23.05 -8.56 -8.55
C PRO A 55 -23.55 -9.98 -8.26
N THR A 56 -23.40 -10.42 -7.02
CA THR A 56 -23.85 -11.76 -6.65
C THR A 56 -25.37 -11.87 -6.81
N ASN A 57 -25.86 -13.07 -7.15
CA ASN A 57 -27.27 -13.40 -7.09
C ASN A 57 -27.65 -13.86 -5.67
N ALA A 58 -27.02 -13.29 -4.64
CA ALA A 58 -27.31 -13.59 -3.25
C ALA A 58 -28.79 -13.36 -2.92
N PRO A 59 -29.35 -14.06 -1.92
CA PRO A 59 -30.66 -13.74 -1.39
C PRO A 59 -30.75 -12.25 -1.06
N ASP A 60 -31.95 -11.68 -1.18
CA ASP A 60 -32.20 -10.28 -0.82
C ASP A 60 -31.97 -10.09 0.69
N LEU A 61 -30.81 -9.54 1.05
CA LEU A 61 -30.39 -9.21 2.41
C LEU A 61 -30.52 -7.71 2.71
N ALA A 62 -31.12 -6.93 1.80
CA ALA A 62 -31.26 -5.50 1.95
C ALA A 62 -32.01 -5.16 3.25
N GLY A 63 -31.40 -4.32 4.09
CA GLY A 63 -31.90 -3.92 5.39
C GLY A 63 -31.91 -5.02 6.46
N GLN A 64 -31.53 -6.26 6.13
CA GLN A 64 -31.44 -7.35 7.11
C GLN A 64 -30.11 -7.32 7.85
N HIS A 65 -30.03 -8.05 8.97
CA HIS A 65 -28.78 -8.27 9.66
C HIS A 65 -27.83 -9.14 8.82
N ILE A 66 -26.56 -8.75 8.71
CA ILE A 66 -25.52 -9.49 7.98
C ILE A 66 -24.33 -9.79 8.86
N THR A 67 -23.68 -10.90 8.55
CA THR A 67 -22.43 -11.37 9.16
C THR A 67 -21.29 -11.22 8.16
N LEU A 68 -20.26 -10.46 8.54
CA LEU A 68 -19.07 -10.22 7.74
C LEU A 68 -17.85 -10.84 8.41
N ILE A 69 -16.95 -11.34 7.58
CA ILE A 69 -15.59 -11.67 7.98
C ILE A 69 -14.62 -10.69 7.32
N ASP A 70 -13.67 -10.20 8.09
CA ASP A 70 -12.49 -9.48 7.61
C ASP A 70 -11.27 -10.41 7.69
N VAL A 71 -10.62 -10.64 6.55
CA VAL A 71 -9.39 -11.43 6.43
C VAL A 71 -8.27 -10.54 5.88
N PRO A 72 -7.55 -9.82 6.77
CA PRO A 72 -6.42 -8.97 6.36
C PRO A 72 -5.22 -9.79 5.91
N LYS A 73 -4.16 -9.12 5.42
CA LYS A 73 -2.88 -9.77 5.09
C LYS A 73 -2.32 -10.57 6.26
N LEU A 74 -2.40 -10.01 7.45
CA LEU A 74 -2.05 -10.62 8.73
C LEU A 74 -2.73 -9.88 9.87
N ILE A 75 -2.86 -10.56 11.02
CA ILE A 75 -3.32 -9.96 12.28
C ILE A 75 -2.14 -9.70 13.22
N GLY A 76 -2.37 -8.91 14.27
CA GLY A 76 -1.37 -8.66 15.33
C GLY A 76 -0.46 -7.46 15.09
N ILE A 77 -0.61 -6.71 14.01
CA ILE A 77 0.08 -5.43 13.78
C ILE A 77 -0.87 -4.24 13.99
N GLY A 78 -0.31 -3.10 14.41
CA GLY A 78 -1.08 -1.89 14.75
C GLY A 78 -1.94 -1.37 13.61
N TYR A 79 -1.48 -1.47 12.37
CA TYR A 79 -2.22 -1.04 11.19
C TYR A 79 -3.57 -1.78 11.04
N PHE A 80 -3.55 -3.11 11.04
CA PHE A 80 -4.79 -3.90 10.93
C PHE A 80 -5.62 -3.88 12.21
N ALA A 81 -5.02 -3.67 13.39
CA ALA A 81 -5.79 -3.40 14.60
C ALA A 81 -6.61 -2.10 14.47
N ALA A 82 -6.05 -1.06 13.83
CA ALA A 82 -6.75 0.19 13.59
C ALA A 82 -7.87 0.04 12.53
N THR A 83 -7.67 -0.74 11.45
CA THR A 83 -8.76 -1.03 10.49
C THR A 83 -9.89 -1.82 11.16
N THR A 84 -9.56 -2.82 11.99
CA THR A 84 -10.56 -3.58 12.78
C THR A 84 -11.37 -2.67 13.70
N GLU A 85 -10.74 -1.70 14.35
CA GLU A 85 -11.45 -0.72 15.17
C GLU A 85 -12.42 0.13 14.34
N GLY A 86 -12.02 0.57 13.15
CA GLY A 86 -12.90 1.28 12.22
C GLY A 86 -14.11 0.44 11.79
N MET A 87 -13.89 -0.83 11.47
CA MET A 87 -14.95 -1.78 11.13
C MET A 87 -15.94 -1.97 12.27
N ARG A 88 -15.44 -2.08 13.50
CA ARG A 88 -16.25 -2.18 14.72
C ARG A 88 -17.14 -0.94 14.89
N GLN A 89 -16.58 0.25 14.71
CA GLN A 89 -17.34 1.52 14.80
C GLN A 89 -18.45 1.58 13.75
N ALA A 90 -18.17 1.21 12.51
CA ALA A 90 -19.18 1.18 11.45
C ALA A 90 -20.30 0.17 11.73
N ALA A 91 -19.95 -1.03 12.19
CA ALA A 91 -20.92 -2.07 12.54
C ALA A 91 -21.83 -1.63 13.70
N GLU A 92 -21.28 -0.99 14.73
CA GLU A 92 -22.07 -0.43 15.84
C GLU A 92 -23.01 0.68 15.37
N GLU A 93 -22.55 1.59 14.51
CA GLU A 93 -23.36 2.69 13.99
C GLU A 93 -24.50 2.18 13.09
N LEU A 94 -24.23 1.20 12.22
CA LEU A 94 -25.24 0.58 11.34
C LEU A 94 -26.25 -0.26 12.13
N GLY A 95 -25.84 -0.94 13.19
CA GLY A 95 -26.69 -1.73 14.09
C GLY A 95 -27.22 -3.04 13.51
N ASN A 96 -27.05 -3.29 12.21
CA ASN A 96 -27.47 -4.51 11.52
C ASN A 96 -26.34 -5.23 10.82
N VAL A 97 -25.11 -5.04 11.30
CA VAL A 97 -23.88 -5.68 10.81
C VAL A 97 -23.14 -6.28 12.00
N THR A 98 -22.71 -7.52 11.88
CA THR A 98 -21.66 -8.09 12.72
C THR A 98 -20.43 -8.31 11.87
N VAL A 99 -19.29 -7.78 12.29
CA VAL A 99 -18.00 -8.02 11.63
C VAL A 99 -17.03 -8.69 12.60
N THR A 100 -16.34 -9.70 12.12
CA THR A 100 -15.25 -10.40 12.84
C THR A 100 -14.00 -10.27 12.02
N THR A 101 -12.86 -9.94 12.64
CA THR A 101 -11.55 -10.00 11.99
C THR A 101 -10.85 -11.27 12.42
N ASP A 102 -10.37 -12.06 11.45
CA ASP A 102 -9.57 -13.27 11.64
C ASP A 102 -8.63 -13.45 10.45
N GLY A 103 -7.48 -14.09 10.66
CA GLY A 103 -6.51 -14.24 9.58
C GLY A 103 -5.17 -14.78 10.04
N PRO A 104 -4.21 -14.91 9.12
CA PRO A 104 -2.87 -15.40 9.44
C PRO A 104 -2.13 -14.42 10.37
N THR A 105 -1.17 -14.93 11.14
CA THR A 105 -0.29 -14.12 11.99
C THR A 105 0.99 -13.67 11.26
N GLU A 106 1.20 -14.17 10.06
CA GLU A 106 2.30 -13.82 9.16
C GLU A 106 1.72 -13.52 7.77
N ALA A 107 2.42 -12.70 6.98
CA ALA A 107 2.01 -12.39 5.60
C ALA A 107 2.20 -13.62 4.71
N ASN A 108 1.23 -14.53 4.74
CA ASN A 108 1.23 -15.80 4.01
C ASN A 108 -0.06 -15.96 3.22
N ILE A 109 0.06 -16.06 1.90
CA ILE A 109 -1.09 -16.16 0.99
C ILE A 109 -1.84 -17.50 1.11
N ASP A 110 -1.15 -18.62 1.33
CA ASP A 110 -1.79 -19.94 1.43
C ASP A 110 -2.65 -20.02 2.72
N ASP A 111 -2.14 -19.48 3.82
CA ASP A 111 -2.89 -19.38 5.07
C ASP A 111 -4.08 -18.45 4.90
N GLN A 112 -3.91 -17.29 4.25
CA GLN A 112 -5.00 -16.35 3.99
C GLN A 112 -6.13 -17.00 3.16
N ILE A 113 -5.79 -17.74 2.11
CA ILE A 113 -6.74 -18.51 1.31
C ILE A 113 -7.48 -19.54 2.18
N THR A 114 -6.78 -20.21 3.10
CA THR A 114 -7.37 -21.22 4.00
C THR A 114 -8.40 -20.56 4.95
N PHE A 115 -8.10 -19.38 5.51
CA PHE A 115 -9.05 -18.64 6.33
C PHE A 115 -10.31 -18.27 5.54
N ILE A 116 -10.18 -17.71 4.35
CA ILE A 116 -11.31 -17.35 3.48
C ILE A 116 -12.16 -18.60 3.15
N ASP A 117 -11.52 -19.69 2.78
CA ASP A 117 -12.20 -20.96 2.44
C ASP A 117 -13.04 -21.49 3.61
N ASN A 118 -12.52 -21.42 4.82
CA ASN A 118 -13.23 -21.81 6.03
C ASN A 118 -14.49 -20.94 6.26
N TYR A 119 -14.42 -19.63 6.04
CA TYR A 119 -15.56 -18.73 6.23
C TYR A 119 -16.60 -18.83 5.11
N ILE A 120 -16.19 -19.13 3.88
CA ILE A 120 -17.11 -19.52 2.81
C ILE A 120 -17.95 -20.74 3.26
N THR A 121 -17.27 -21.76 3.80
CA THR A 121 -17.93 -22.98 4.29
C THR A 121 -18.89 -22.71 5.47
N GLN A 122 -18.61 -21.69 6.29
CA GLN A 122 -19.48 -21.27 7.38
C GLN A 122 -20.71 -20.48 6.90
N GLY A 123 -20.69 -19.99 5.64
CA GLY A 123 -21.81 -19.28 5.04
C GLY A 123 -21.96 -17.85 5.58
N VAL A 124 -20.88 -17.09 5.66
CA VAL A 124 -20.93 -15.64 5.94
C VAL A 124 -21.62 -14.90 4.80
N ASP A 125 -22.20 -13.73 5.08
CA ASP A 125 -22.90 -12.92 4.07
C ASP A 125 -21.94 -12.09 3.22
N GLY A 126 -20.77 -11.74 3.77
CA GLY A 126 -19.75 -10.98 3.04
C GLY A 126 -18.34 -11.17 3.57
N ILE A 127 -17.37 -11.00 2.68
CA ILE A 127 -15.92 -11.08 2.95
C ILE A 127 -15.31 -9.73 2.65
N LEU A 128 -14.66 -9.14 3.66
CA LEU A 128 -13.70 -8.05 3.53
C LEU A 128 -12.30 -8.65 3.49
N PHE A 129 -11.41 -8.16 2.63
CA PHE A 129 -10.07 -8.69 2.52
C PHE A 129 -9.04 -7.63 2.14
N ALA A 130 -7.79 -7.84 2.57
CA ALA A 130 -6.61 -7.14 2.06
C ALA A 130 -5.61 -8.20 1.54
N ALA A 131 -5.36 -8.26 0.24
CA ALA A 131 -4.66 -9.37 -0.39
C ALA A 131 -3.14 -9.37 -0.13
N ASN A 132 -2.56 -10.53 0.19
CA ASN A 132 -1.11 -10.75 0.14
C ASN A 132 -0.60 -10.91 -1.31
N ASP A 133 -1.41 -11.53 -2.17
CA ASP A 133 -1.13 -11.71 -3.60
C ASP A 133 -2.44 -11.59 -4.39
N PRO A 134 -2.54 -10.66 -5.38
CA PRO A 134 -3.80 -10.37 -6.07
C PRO A 134 -4.27 -11.49 -6.99
N VAL A 135 -3.34 -12.31 -7.50
CA VAL A 135 -3.63 -13.39 -8.45
C VAL A 135 -3.92 -14.69 -7.71
N ALA A 136 -3.11 -15.00 -6.69
CA ALA A 136 -3.27 -16.24 -5.92
C ALA A 136 -4.56 -16.25 -5.09
N ILE A 137 -5.01 -15.09 -4.57
CA ILE A 137 -6.27 -14.99 -3.79
C ILE A 137 -7.52 -15.07 -4.68
N ALA A 138 -7.42 -14.69 -5.95
CA ALA A 138 -8.59 -14.53 -6.83
C ALA A 138 -9.47 -15.80 -6.96
N PRO A 139 -8.94 -17.02 -7.06
CA PRO A 139 -9.79 -18.22 -7.17
C PRO A 139 -10.72 -18.45 -5.99
N VAL A 140 -10.26 -18.25 -4.74
CA VAL A 140 -11.09 -18.44 -3.55
C VAL A 140 -12.15 -17.34 -3.41
N LEU A 141 -11.82 -16.10 -3.77
CA LEU A 141 -12.79 -14.99 -3.80
C LEU A 141 -13.87 -15.20 -4.87
N LYS A 142 -13.50 -15.65 -6.07
CA LYS A 142 -14.46 -16.03 -7.13
C LYS A 142 -15.37 -17.17 -6.69
N ARG A 143 -14.88 -18.11 -5.90
CA ARG A 143 -15.73 -19.15 -5.30
C ARG A 143 -16.74 -18.52 -4.36
N ALA A 144 -16.34 -17.60 -3.46
CA ALA A 144 -17.27 -16.89 -2.57
C ALA A 144 -18.38 -16.21 -3.36
N LEU A 145 -18.04 -15.45 -4.41
CA LEU A 145 -19.00 -14.79 -5.28
C LEU A 145 -19.98 -15.78 -5.93
N SER A 146 -19.48 -16.93 -6.39
CA SER A 146 -20.30 -17.98 -7.01
C SER A 146 -21.27 -18.66 -6.04
N GLU A 147 -20.95 -18.66 -4.74
CA GLU A 147 -21.81 -19.16 -3.66
C GLU A 147 -22.77 -18.07 -3.11
N GLY A 148 -22.73 -16.86 -3.68
CA GLY A 148 -23.62 -15.76 -3.30
C GLY A 148 -23.11 -14.91 -2.13
N ILE A 149 -21.84 -15.06 -1.76
CA ILE A 149 -21.18 -14.26 -0.72
C ILE A 149 -20.64 -12.99 -1.36
N HIS A 150 -20.95 -11.82 -0.80
CA HIS A 150 -20.42 -10.56 -1.27
C HIS A 150 -18.92 -10.41 -0.95
N VAL A 151 -18.16 -9.78 -1.84
CA VAL A 151 -16.71 -9.62 -1.70
C VAL A 151 -16.30 -8.17 -1.95
N VAL A 152 -15.71 -7.54 -0.95
CA VAL A 152 -15.16 -6.18 -1.03
C VAL A 152 -13.71 -6.20 -0.53
N GLY A 153 -12.81 -5.74 -1.37
CA GLY A 153 -11.41 -5.54 -0.99
C GLY A 153 -11.17 -4.19 -0.32
N TYR A 154 -10.14 -4.08 0.49
CA TYR A 154 -9.63 -2.83 1.02
C TYR A 154 -8.09 -2.92 1.13
N ASP A 155 -7.39 -1.78 1.26
CA ASP A 155 -5.93 -1.71 1.40
C ASP A 155 -5.16 -2.34 0.22
N ALA A 156 -5.22 -3.65 0.05
CA ALA A 156 -4.51 -4.40 -0.99
C ALA A 156 -5.50 -5.18 -1.86
N ASN A 157 -5.55 -4.84 -3.14
CA ASN A 157 -6.56 -5.31 -4.08
C ASN A 157 -6.29 -6.74 -4.57
N SER A 158 -7.33 -7.39 -5.11
CA SER A 158 -7.24 -8.59 -5.95
C SER A 158 -7.38 -8.22 -7.44
N THR A 159 -7.46 -9.25 -8.32
CA THR A 159 -7.94 -9.00 -9.68
C THR A 159 -9.38 -8.47 -9.64
N PRO A 160 -9.74 -7.51 -10.50
CA PRO A 160 -11.06 -6.87 -10.46
C PRO A 160 -12.24 -7.85 -10.52
N ASP A 161 -12.14 -8.90 -11.32
CA ASP A 161 -13.17 -9.92 -11.50
C ASP A 161 -13.34 -10.89 -10.31
N ALA A 162 -12.53 -10.73 -9.26
CA ALA A 162 -12.60 -11.53 -8.02
C ALA A 162 -13.28 -10.80 -6.85
N ARG A 163 -13.67 -9.55 -7.01
CA ARG A 163 -14.37 -8.76 -6.01
C ARG A 163 -15.39 -7.82 -6.66
N GLU A 164 -16.40 -7.39 -5.92
CA GLU A 164 -17.37 -6.43 -6.42
C GLU A 164 -16.79 -5.01 -6.36
N TRP A 165 -16.24 -4.59 -5.23
CA TRP A 165 -15.68 -3.26 -5.01
C TRP A 165 -14.36 -3.32 -4.24
N PHE A 166 -13.58 -2.24 -4.36
CA PHE A 166 -12.33 -2.07 -3.63
C PHE A 166 -12.28 -0.69 -2.96
N VAL A 167 -12.03 -0.65 -1.66
CA VAL A 167 -11.82 0.59 -0.92
C VAL A 167 -10.34 0.92 -0.90
N ASN A 168 -9.96 1.87 -1.74
CA ASN A 168 -8.58 2.33 -1.86
C ASN A 168 -8.29 3.40 -0.81
N GLN A 169 -7.26 3.18 -0.03
CA GLN A 169 -6.86 4.02 1.10
C GLN A 169 -6.44 5.44 0.71
N ALA A 170 -5.79 5.61 -0.44
CA ALA A 170 -5.39 6.89 -1.00
C ALA A 170 -4.99 6.73 -2.47
N GLU A 171 -4.90 7.85 -3.19
CA GLU A 171 -4.37 7.84 -4.55
C GLU A 171 -2.95 7.31 -4.56
N PHE A 172 -2.68 6.30 -5.39
CA PHE A 172 -1.35 5.69 -5.48
C PHE A 172 -0.26 6.71 -5.80
N ASN A 173 -0.53 7.59 -6.76
CA ASN A 173 0.36 8.68 -7.14
C ASN A 173 0.57 9.70 -6.01
N GLY A 174 -0.45 9.98 -5.20
CA GLY A 174 -0.35 10.84 -4.03
C GLY A 174 0.60 10.26 -2.98
N ILE A 175 0.53 8.95 -2.73
CA ILE A 175 1.43 8.24 -1.81
C ILE A 175 2.86 8.26 -2.36
N ALA A 176 3.04 7.93 -3.63
CA ALA A 176 4.35 7.91 -4.29
C ALA A 176 5.03 9.29 -4.23
N LYS A 177 4.28 10.34 -4.55
CA LYS A 177 4.74 11.72 -4.45
C LYS A 177 5.12 12.08 -3.02
N ALA A 178 4.25 11.79 -2.04
CA ALA A 178 4.50 12.13 -0.64
C ALA A 178 5.77 11.46 -0.10
N LEU A 179 6.03 10.19 -0.47
CA LEU A 179 7.22 9.47 -0.05
C LEU A 179 8.49 10.03 -0.69
N ILE A 180 8.49 10.25 -2.01
CA ILE A 180 9.66 10.79 -2.73
C ILE A 180 9.94 12.24 -2.30
N ASP A 181 8.94 13.11 -2.23
CA ASP A 181 9.15 14.49 -1.78
C ASP A 181 9.65 14.55 -0.33
N SER A 182 9.16 13.66 0.55
CA SER A 182 9.61 13.59 1.94
C SER A 182 11.07 13.16 2.04
N ILE A 183 11.50 12.15 1.28
CA ILE A 183 12.91 11.72 1.32
C ILE A 183 13.82 12.78 0.69
N VAL A 184 13.44 13.38 -0.44
CA VAL A 184 14.21 14.46 -1.09
C VAL A 184 14.35 15.69 -0.18
N ALA A 185 13.33 16.01 0.61
CA ALA A 185 13.40 17.11 1.58
C ALA A 185 14.48 16.89 2.66
N GLU A 186 14.86 15.65 2.93
CA GLU A 186 15.87 15.29 3.93
C GLU A 186 17.25 15.06 3.34
N ILE A 187 17.35 14.37 2.18
CA ILE A 187 18.64 13.99 1.58
C ILE A 187 19.06 14.85 0.38
N GLY A 188 18.16 15.72 -0.12
CA GLY A 188 18.39 16.52 -1.32
C GLY A 188 18.06 15.78 -2.62
N GLU A 189 18.14 16.53 -3.75
CA GLU A 189 17.79 16.01 -5.08
C GLU A 189 18.88 15.12 -5.70
N ASP A 190 20.08 15.15 -5.17
CA ASP A 190 21.25 14.36 -5.60
C ASP A 190 21.59 13.25 -4.57
N GLY A 191 20.76 13.03 -3.57
CA GLY A 191 20.95 12.02 -2.53
C GLY A 191 20.65 10.61 -3.00
N SER A 192 20.99 9.63 -2.15
CA SER A 192 20.81 8.21 -2.43
C SER A 192 19.90 7.55 -1.39
N PHE A 193 19.06 6.60 -1.81
CA PHE A 193 18.19 5.89 -0.88
C PHE A 193 17.97 4.42 -1.28
N ALA A 194 17.51 3.63 -0.31
CA ALA A 194 17.07 2.26 -0.51
C ALA A 194 15.66 2.04 0.08
N ILE A 195 14.97 1.01 -0.39
CA ILE A 195 13.60 0.67 0.03
C ILE A 195 13.57 -0.68 0.75
N VAL A 196 12.80 -0.74 1.85
CA VAL A 196 12.41 -1.97 2.54
C VAL A 196 10.91 -2.15 2.36
N THR A 197 10.50 -3.18 1.59
CA THR A 197 9.09 -3.48 1.28
C THR A 197 8.66 -4.84 1.89
N SER A 198 7.36 -5.18 1.79
CA SER A 198 6.88 -6.51 2.19
C SER A 198 7.35 -7.59 1.21
N THR A 199 6.59 -7.80 0.15
CA THR A 199 6.97 -8.66 -0.96
C THR A 199 6.77 -7.92 -2.28
N PHE A 200 7.46 -8.34 -3.33
CA PHE A 200 7.31 -7.74 -4.65
C PHE A 200 5.95 -8.05 -5.28
N THR A 201 5.21 -9.01 -4.76
CA THR A 201 3.86 -9.37 -5.23
C THR A 201 2.74 -8.64 -4.49
N THR A 202 3.03 -7.95 -3.37
CA THR A 202 2.03 -7.19 -2.63
C THR A 202 1.50 -6.03 -3.48
N PRO A 203 0.21 -6.04 -3.89
CA PRO A 203 -0.25 -5.26 -5.04
C PRO A 203 -0.19 -3.74 -4.83
N ASN A 204 -0.52 -3.24 -3.64
CA ASN A 204 -0.47 -1.83 -3.33
C ASN A 204 0.98 -1.31 -3.30
N GLN A 205 1.89 -2.05 -2.67
CA GLN A 205 3.31 -1.66 -2.58
C GLN A 205 3.99 -1.71 -3.95
N ALA A 206 3.72 -2.75 -4.73
CA ALA A 206 4.18 -2.87 -6.11
C ALA A 206 3.78 -1.63 -6.93
N ARG A 207 2.53 -1.20 -6.83
CA ARG A 207 2.02 -0.02 -7.51
C ARG A 207 2.68 1.27 -7.01
N TRP A 208 2.81 1.46 -5.70
CA TRP A 208 3.49 2.65 -5.14
C TRP A 208 4.96 2.72 -5.58
N ILE A 209 5.68 1.61 -5.57
CA ILE A 209 7.09 1.54 -6.02
C ILE A 209 7.20 1.94 -7.49
N ALA A 210 6.30 1.45 -8.36
CA ALA A 210 6.26 1.83 -9.77
C ALA A 210 5.97 3.33 -9.96
N GLU A 211 4.98 3.88 -9.24
CA GLU A 211 4.65 5.31 -9.26
C GLU A 211 5.79 6.17 -8.70
N MET A 212 6.44 5.74 -7.61
CA MET A 212 7.62 6.40 -7.04
C MET A 212 8.76 6.47 -8.05
N TRP A 213 9.01 5.37 -8.76
CA TRP A 213 10.02 5.33 -9.81
C TRP A 213 9.71 6.31 -10.92
N ALA A 214 8.47 6.28 -11.46
CA ALA A 214 8.07 7.18 -12.54
C ALA A 214 8.16 8.65 -12.12
N TYR A 215 7.75 8.97 -10.87
CA TYR A 215 7.84 10.31 -10.33
C TYR A 215 9.28 10.77 -10.12
N ALA A 216 10.11 9.95 -9.50
CA ALA A 216 11.52 10.27 -9.25
C ALA A 216 12.28 10.49 -10.57
N GLN A 217 12.10 9.62 -11.57
CA GLN A 217 12.76 9.78 -12.87
C GLN A 217 12.35 11.09 -13.59
N ASN A 218 11.10 11.52 -13.44
CA ASN A 218 10.61 12.73 -14.08
C ASN A 218 11.02 14.01 -13.35
N CYS A 219 10.97 14.00 -12.00
CA CYS A 219 11.07 15.22 -11.19
C CYS A 219 12.43 15.37 -10.48
N TYR A 220 13.09 14.27 -10.18
CA TYR A 220 14.38 14.22 -9.46
C TYR A 220 15.37 13.28 -10.18
N PRO A 221 15.79 13.61 -11.41
CA PRO A 221 16.57 12.70 -12.26
C PRO A 221 17.97 12.37 -11.72
N ASN A 222 18.46 13.10 -10.72
CA ASN A 222 19.74 12.83 -10.07
C ASN A 222 19.60 12.03 -8.78
N LEU A 223 18.37 11.82 -8.28
CA LEU A 223 18.11 11.04 -7.08
C LEU A 223 18.48 9.56 -7.34
N GLU A 224 19.36 9.00 -6.54
CA GLU A 224 19.86 7.65 -6.75
C GLU A 224 19.09 6.62 -5.91
N TRP A 225 18.37 5.73 -6.58
CA TRP A 225 17.70 4.59 -5.96
C TRP A 225 18.61 3.38 -5.99
N LEU A 226 19.23 3.03 -4.85
CA LEU A 226 20.26 2.02 -4.75
C LEU A 226 19.71 0.59 -4.84
N GLU A 227 18.68 0.27 -4.04
CA GLU A 227 18.14 -1.09 -3.94
C GLU A 227 16.74 -1.11 -3.32
N THR A 228 15.96 -2.13 -3.67
CA THR A 228 14.72 -2.50 -2.96
C THR A 228 14.87 -3.91 -2.43
N VAL A 229 14.54 -4.13 -1.14
CA VAL A 229 14.63 -5.43 -0.48
C VAL A 229 13.29 -5.83 0.15
N GLU A 230 13.00 -7.13 0.16
CA GLU A 230 11.81 -7.70 0.77
C GLU A 230 12.01 -8.03 2.25
N ALA A 231 10.98 -7.80 3.06
CA ALA A 231 10.99 -8.08 4.50
C ALA A 231 9.69 -8.73 5.02
N GLN A 232 8.77 -9.14 4.14
CA GLN A 232 7.60 -9.99 4.41
C GLN A 232 6.68 -9.49 5.56
N GLU A 233 6.64 -8.19 5.81
CA GLU A 233 5.94 -7.59 6.97
C GLU A 233 6.42 -8.14 8.35
N ASP A 234 7.64 -8.66 8.40
CA ASP A 234 8.29 -9.13 9.62
C ASP A 234 9.24 -8.06 10.18
N ALA A 235 9.09 -7.72 11.46
CA ALA A 235 9.86 -6.66 12.10
C ALA A 235 11.35 -6.99 12.21
N ASN A 236 11.70 -8.25 12.53
CA ASN A 236 13.09 -8.67 12.66
C ASN A 236 13.76 -8.72 11.28
N LEU A 237 13.06 -9.22 10.27
CA LEU A 237 13.58 -9.25 8.91
C LEU A 237 13.76 -7.83 8.38
N SER A 238 12.79 -6.94 8.59
CA SER A 238 12.88 -5.52 8.23
C SER A 238 14.09 -4.83 8.86
N PHE A 239 14.30 -5.04 10.18
CA PHE A 239 15.46 -4.54 10.90
C PHE A 239 16.78 -5.08 10.32
N ASN A 240 16.84 -6.38 10.04
CA ASN A 240 18.02 -7.03 9.46
C ASN A 240 18.31 -6.53 8.05
N GLN A 241 17.28 -6.32 7.22
CA GLN A 241 17.42 -5.76 5.88
C GLN A 241 17.93 -4.31 5.93
N ALA A 242 17.32 -3.47 6.78
CA ALA A 242 17.81 -2.09 6.98
C ALA A 242 19.26 -2.07 7.45
N THR A 243 19.64 -2.89 8.43
CA THR A 243 21.03 -3.03 8.91
C THR A 243 21.96 -3.50 7.80
N THR A 244 21.51 -4.42 6.95
CA THR A 244 22.30 -4.92 5.81
C THR A 244 22.55 -3.81 4.79
N LEU A 245 21.54 -2.99 4.48
CA LEU A 245 21.66 -1.84 3.58
C LEU A 245 22.64 -0.79 4.13
N LEU A 246 22.50 -0.44 5.44
CA LEU A 246 23.42 0.48 6.13
C LEU A 246 24.89 -0.01 6.04
N ASN A 247 25.12 -1.31 6.27
CA ASN A 247 26.47 -1.88 6.20
C ASN A 247 26.99 -2.00 4.77
N LYS A 248 26.11 -2.28 3.79
CA LYS A 248 26.49 -2.51 2.39
C LYS A 248 26.92 -1.22 1.69
N TYR A 249 26.19 -0.14 1.93
CA TYR A 249 26.38 1.12 1.25
C TYR A 249 27.17 2.14 2.09
N GLY A 250 27.13 2.03 3.42
CA GLY A 250 27.91 2.92 4.31
C GLY A 250 27.57 4.39 4.06
N GLU A 251 28.59 5.19 3.77
CA GLU A 251 28.47 6.63 3.51
C GLU A 251 27.77 6.97 2.17
N ASP A 252 27.54 5.97 1.30
CA ASP A 252 26.82 6.14 0.04
C ASP A 252 25.29 5.99 0.21
N LEU A 253 24.76 5.77 1.43
CA LEU A 253 23.34 5.67 1.72
C LEU A 253 22.87 6.84 2.58
N ASP A 254 22.13 7.77 1.97
CA ASP A 254 21.60 8.96 2.64
C ASP A 254 20.20 8.71 3.26
N GLY A 255 19.47 7.71 2.78
CA GLY A 255 18.10 7.48 3.29
C GLY A 255 17.53 6.09 3.07
N LEU A 256 16.53 5.74 3.89
CA LEU A 256 15.74 4.53 3.81
C LEU A 256 14.25 4.88 3.68
N ILE A 257 13.54 4.20 2.79
CA ILE A 257 12.08 4.27 2.70
C ILE A 257 11.48 2.93 3.12
N GLY A 258 10.69 2.93 4.19
CA GLY A 258 9.92 1.77 4.63
C GLY A 258 8.52 1.78 3.99
N MET A 259 8.16 0.70 3.28
CA MET A 259 6.89 0.61 2.57
C MET A 259 5.75 0.00 3.38
N THR A 260 5.99 -0.32 4.66
CA THR A 260 4.98 -0.90 5.54
C THR A 260 5.03 -0.29 6.94
N SER A 261 3.93 -0.43 7.69
CA SER A 261 3.87 -0.01 9.09
C SER A 261 4.75 -0.86 10.03
N VAL A 262 5.42 -1.86 9.50
CA VAL A 262 6.41 -2.70 10.18
C VAL A 262 7.83 -2.32 9.74
N ALA A 263 8.05 -2.15 8.43
CA ALA A 263 9.38 -1.85 7.87
C ALA A 263 9.89 -0.46 8.27
N THR A 264 9.02 0.55 8.32
CA THR A 264 9.43 1.92 8.64
C THR A 264 9.95 2.05 10.09
N PRO A 265 9.22 1.61 11.14
CA PRO A 265 9.77 1.67 12.50
C PRO A 265 11.00 0.76 12.68
N ALA A 266 11.07 -0.39 12.01
CA ALA A 266 12.24 -1.26 12.06
C ALA A 266 13.47 -0.62 11.41
N SER A 267 13.31 0.10 10.29
CA SER A 267 14.37 0.89 9.66
C SER A 267 14.83 2.05 10.57
N ALA A 268 13.89 2.74 11.22
CA ALA A 268 14.22 3.79 12.18
C ALA A 268 14.97 3.25 13.42
N ASP A 269 14.62 2.04 13.87
CA ASP A 269 15.35 1.37 14.94
C ASP A 269 16.77 0.97 14.52
N ALA A 270 16.95 0.45 13.30
CA ALA A 270 18.28 0.12 12.75
C ALA A 270 19.18 1.36 12.67
N VAL A 271 18.67 2.48 12.15
CA VAL A 271 19.39 3.76 12.06
C VAL A 271 19.72 4.28 13.47
N THR A 272 18.78 4.19 14.41
CA THR A 272 18.98 4.61 15.81
C THR A 272 20.09 3.78 16.49
N GLN A 273 20.05 2.46 16.34
CA GLN A 273 21.04 1.55 16.95
C GLN A 273 22.43 1.70 16.32
N ALA A 274 22.48 2.05 15.03
CA ALA A 274 23.74 2.37 14.34
C ALA A 274 24.34 3.74 14.74
N GLY A 275 23.53 4.59 15.44
CA GLY A 275 23.96 5.95 15.81
C GLY A 275 23.93 6.95 14.67
N LEU A 276 23.18 6.66 13.58
CA LEU A 276 23.15 7.42 12.33
C LEU A 276 21.93 8.37 12.23
N CYS A 277 21.21 8.63 13.34
CA CYS A 277 20.15 9.61 13.35
C CYS A 277 20.66 11.00 12.94
N GLY A 278 20.07 11.59 11.90
CA GLY A 278 20.49 12.86 11.32
C GLY A 278 21.58 12.73 10.24
N GLU A 279 22.17 11.53 10.04
CA GLU A 279 23.06 11.22 8.93
C GLU A 279 22.32 10.41 7.86
N VAL A 280 21.52 9.42 8.25
CA VAL A 280 20.66 8.64 7.36
C VAL A 280 19.20 8.96 7.68
N ALA A 281 18.48 9.49 6.69
CA ALA A 281 17.06 9.80 6.80
C ALA A 281 16.21 8.52 6.79
N VAL A 282 15.09 8.53 7.51
CA VAL A 282 14.08 7.47 7.42
C VAL A 282 12.72 8.09 7.14
N VAL A 283 12.14 7.69 6.03
CA VAL A 283 10.79 8.06 5.59
C VAL A 283 9.99 6.77 5.36
N GLY A 284 8.68 6.82 5.42
CA GLY A 284 7.91 5.64 5.02
C GLY A 284 6.48 5.63 5.52
N LEU A 285 5.83 4.49 5.28
CA LEU A 285 4.46 4.24 5.69
C LEU A 285 4.47 3.64 7.09
N ALA A 286 3.84 4.31 8.05
CA ALA A 286 3.69 3.78 9.40
C ALA A 286 2.54 4.44 10.17
N THR A 287 2.01 3.73 11.17
CA THR A 287 1.05 4.34 12.10
C THR A 287 1.73 5.38 12.99
N PRO A 288 1.07 6.49 13.32
CA PRO A 288 1.62 7.51 14.21
C PRO A 288 2.15 6.93 15.51
N ASN A 289 1.41 6.04 16.17
CA ASN A 289 1.83 5.46 17.45
C ASN A 289 3.17 4.71 17.37
N ALA A 290 3.44 4.01 16.28
CA ALA A 290 4.71 3.32 16.07
C ALA A 290 5.88 4.31 15.89
N MET A 291 5.62 5.51 15.35
CA MET A 291 6.66 6.45 14.96
C MET A 291 6.88 7.60 15.95
N LYS A 292 5.94 7.87 16.85
CA LYS A 292 6.08 8.93 17.88
C LYS A 292 7.45 8.94 18.59
N PRO A 293 8.03 7.81 19.03
CA PRO A 293 9.34 7.83 19.70
C PRO A 293 10.48 8.33 18.81
N TYR A 294 10.47 7.97 17.53
CA TYR A 294 11.50 8.36 16.55
C TYR A 294 11.35 9.81 16.10
N VAL A 295 10.10 10.29 15.96
CA VAL A 295 9.81 11.70 15.68
C VAL A 295 10.15 12.58 16.87
N ALA A 296 9.86 12.12 18.10
CA ALA A 296 10.21 12.84 19.33
C ALA A 296 11.73 12.96 19.54
N SER A 297 12.50 11.93 19.13
CA SER A 297 13.98 11.94 19.20
C SER A 297 14.66 12.67 18.03
N ASP A 298 13.90 13.16 17.04
CA ASP A 298 14.38 13.81 15.83
C ASP A 298 15.15 12.88 14.86
N CYS A 299 15.04 11.57 15.06
CA CYS A 299 15.61 10.57 14.18
C CYS A 299 14.78 10.39 12.89
N VAL A 300 13.49 10.64 12.95
CA VAL A 300 12.54 10.65 11.83
C VAL A 300 11.81 11.98 11.81
N LYS A 301 11.77 12.64 10.66
CA LYS A 301 11.12 13.96 10.54
C LYS A 301 9.70 13.88 10.04
N SER A 302 9.44 12.94 9.14
CA SER A 302 8.14 12.78 8.50
C SER A 302 7.75 11.31 8.32
N VAL A 303 6.46 11.04 8.41
CA VAL A 303 5.85 9.72 8.21
C VAL A 303 4.63 9.90 7.31
N VAL A 304 4.44 9.05 6.35
CA VAL A 304 3.30 9.09 5.42
C VAL A 304 2.32 7.99 5.77
N LEU A 305 1.05 8.30 5.85
CA LEU A 305 -0.03 7.32 5.92
C LEU A 305 -1.37 7.99 5.61
N TRP A 306 -2.43 7.23 5.53
CA TRP A 306 -3.84 7.61 5.63
C TRP A 306 -4.39 7.24 7.01
N ASN A 307 -5.67 7.45 7.27
CA ASN A 307 -6.28 6.98 8.51
C ASN A 307 -6.82 5.53 8.33
N PRO A 308 -6.17 4.51 8.91
CA PRO A 308 -6.62 3.12 8.78
C PRO A 308 -7.94 2.84 9.51
N VAL A 309 -8.29 3.61 10.55
CA VAL A 309 -9.61 3.51 11.20
C VAL A 309 -10.72 3.93 10.21
N ASP A 310 -10.51 5.01 9.46
CA ASP A 310 -11.45 5.46 8.44
C ASP A 310 -11.54 4.48 7.27
N LEU A 311 -10.42 3.83 6.91
CA LEU A 311 -10.40 2.80 5.87
C LEU A 311 -11.27 1.59 6.25
N GLY A 312 -11.10 1.04 7.45
CA GLY A 312 -11.93 -0.06 7.94
C GLY A 312 -13.39 0.32 8.07
N TYR A 313 -13.66 1.54 8.57
CA TYR A 313 -15.02 2.09 8.66
C TYR A 313 -15.69 2.17 7.28
N ALA A 314 -14.99 2.72 6.27
CA ALA A 314 -15.46 2.81 4.89
C ALA A 314 -15.75 1.43 4.29
N ALA A 315 -14.88 0.44 4.53
CA ALA A 315 -15.03 -0.91 3.98
C ALA A 315 -16.37 -1.57 4.41
N VAL A 316 -16.77 -1.41 5.67
CA VAL A 316 -18.06 -1.93 6.18
C VAL A 316 -19.24 -1.17 5.58
N TYR A 317 -19.17 0.15 5.45
CA TYR A 317 -20.22 0.95 4.81
C TYR A 317 -20.38 0.59 3.33
N VAL A 318 -19.26 0.41 2.61
CA VAL A 318 -19.28 -0.03 1.21
C VAL A 318 -19.91 -1.41 1.10
N MET A 319 -19.51 -2.37 1.95
CA MET A 319 -20.12 -3.70 1.96
C MET A 319 -21.62 -3.62 2.23
N ARG A 320 -22.07 -2.80 3.20
CA ARG A 320 -23.50 -2.63 3.47
C ARG A 320 -24.25 -2.05 2.26
N ALA A 321 -23.66 -1.05 1.57
CA ALA A 321 -24.24 -0.46 0.37
C ALA A 321 -24.33 -1.45 -0.80
N VAL A 322 -23.35 -2.36 -0.92
CA VAL A 322 -23.37 -3.47 -1.90
C VAL A 322 -24.51 -4.43 -1.61
N VAL A 323 -24.61 -4.92 -0.38
CA VAL A 323 -25.65 -5.87 0.06
C VAL A 323 -27.06 -5.26 -0.06
N ASP A 324 -27.21 -3.97 0.22
CA ASP A 324 -28.49 -3.25 0.07
C ASP A 324 -28.85 -2.93 -1.38
N GLY A 325 -27.95 -3.22 -2.34
CA GLY A 325 -28.15 -2.87 -3.73
C GLY A 325 -28.12 -1.37 -4.02
N VAL A 326 -27.61 -0.57 -3.10
CA VAL A 326 -27.44 0.89 -3.25
C VAL A 326 -26.23 1.21 -4.10
N LEU A 327 -25.10 0.53 -3.86
CA LEU A 327 -23.90 0.66 -4.68
C LEU A 327 -23.95 -0.33 -5.85
N GLN A 328 -24.11 0.19 -7.05
CA GLN A 328 -24.29 -0.59 -8.28
C GLN A 328 -23.21 -0.20 -9.32
N PRO A 329 -22.88 -1.08 -10.27
CA PRO A 329 -22.05 -0.72 -11.42
C PRO A 329 -22.49 0.59 -12.08
N GLY A 330 -21.55 1.50 -12.30
CA GLY A 330 -21.80 2.84 -12.85
C GLY A 330 -22.08 3.92 -11.79
N ALA A 331 -22.08 3.58 -10.48
CA ALA A 331 -22.10 4.59 -9.43
C ALA A 331 -20.84 5.49 -9.50
N THR A 332 -21.01 6.76 -9.16
CA THR A 332 -19.91 7.75 -9.12
C THR A 332 -19.49 8.10 -7.70
N SER A 333 -20.32 7.73 -6.71
CA SER A 333 -20.00 7.90 -5.28
C SER A 333 -20.78 6.90 -4.44
N VAL A 334 -20.39 6.77 -3.18
CA VAL A 334 -21.11 6.02 -2.15
C VAL A 334 -21.04 6.78 -0.83
N SER A 335 -22.14 6.80 -0.09
CA SER A 335 -22.19 7.41 1.25
C SER A 335 -21.62 6.46 2.30
N ALA A 336 -20.70 6.95 3.12
CA ALA A 336 -19.99 6.18 4.15
C ALA A 336 -20.08 6.88 5.53
N GLY A 337 -21.31 7.03 6.04
CA GLY A 337 -21.56 7.56 7.39
C GLY A 337 -20.82 8.87 7.67
N ARG A 338 -20.02 8.92 8.73
CA ARG A 338 -19.24 10.13 9.13
C ARG A 338 -18.23 10.61 8.11
N LEU A 339 -17.85 9.77 7.15
CA LEU A 339 -16.92 10.14 6.07
C LEU A 339 -17.61 10.90 4.92
N GLY A 340 -18.94 10.92 4.89
CA GLY A 340 -19.73 11.54 3.82
C GLY A 340 -19.69 10.75 2.52
N GLU A 341 -19.69 11.46 1.39
CA GLU A 341 -19.66 10.86 0.05
C GLU A 341 -18.23 10.57 -0.39
N LEU A 342 -17.91 9.29 -0.57
CA LEU A 342 -16.64 8.82 -1.14
C LEU A 342 -16.79 8.64 -2.66
N GLN A 343 -15.78 9.05 -3.41
CA GLN A 343 -15.80 8.99 -4.87
C GLN A 343 -15.49 7.59 -5.38
N VAL A 344 -16.20 7.18 -6.43
CA VAL A 344 -15.83 6.01 -7.24
C VAL A 344 -14.82 6.46 -8.30
N VAL A 345 -13.69 5.78 -8.35
CA VAL A 345 -12.61 6.00 -9.30
C VAL A 345 -12.25 4.68 -9.98
N ASN A 346 -11.53 4.73 -11.09
CA ASN A 346 -10.97 3.53 -11.76
C ASN A 346 -12.00 2.39 -12.02
N GLY A 347 -13.29 2.72 -12.18
CA GLY A 347 -14.35 1.76 -12.49
C GLY A 347 -15.03 1.15 -11.27
N SER A 348 -14.32 0.51 -10.36
CA SER A 348 -14.86 -0.19 -9.19
C SER A 348 -14.08 0.06 -7.89
N GLU A 349 -13.35 1.16 -7.82
CA GLU A 349 -12.62 1.57 -6.63
C GLU A 349 -13.31 2.74 -5.92
N ILE A 350 -13.37 2.70 -4.60
CA ILE A 350 -13.85 3.80 -3.74
C ILE A 350 -12.63 4.42 -3.08
N LEU A 351 -12.39 5.71 -3.33
CA LEU A 351 -11.23 6.42 -2.81
C LEU A 351 -11.52 7.03 -1.45
N LEU A 352 -10.72 6.68 -0.44
CA LEU A 352 -10.84 7.27 0.91
C LEU A 352 -10.41 8.75 0.91
N GLY A 353 -9.28 9.07 0.26
CA GLY A 353 -8.81 10.45 0.15
C GLY A 353 -7.33 10.56 -0.20
N ALA A 354 -6.73 11.70 0.15
CA ALA A 354 -5.29 11.92 0.01
C ALA A 354 -4.51 11.35 1.20
N PRO A 355 -3.24 10.96 1.04
CA PRO A 355 -2.40 10.57 2.16
C PRO A 355 -2.09 11.78 3.07
N PHE A 356 -1.80 11.50 4.34
CA PHE A 356 -1.33 12.48 5.30
C PHE A 356 0.18 12.37 5.47
N VAL A 357 0.84 13.51 5.72
CA VAL A 357 2.21 13.55 6.21
C VAL A 357 2.19 13.93 7.69
N TYR A 358 2.66 13.03 8.53
CA TYR A 358 2.77 13.21 9.97
C TYR A 358 4.16 13.71 10.30
N THR A 359 4.22 14.77 11.08
CA THR A 359 5.45 15.41 11.55
C THR A 359 5.38 15.65 13.05
N ARG A 360 6.44 16.16 13.65
CA ARG A 360 6.44 16.56 15.07
C ARG A 360 5.29 17.50 15.45
N GLU A 361 4.78 18.28 14.50
CA GLU A 361 3.74 19.29 14.76
C GLU A 361 2.35 18.68 14.91
N ASN A 362 2.09 17.52 14.29
CA ASN A 362 0.74 16.95 14.21
C ASN A 362 0.62 15.50 14.71
N ILE A 363 1.71 14.74 14.79
CA ILE A 363 1.68 13.29 15.06
C ILE A 363 1.01 12.94 16.39
N ASP A 364 1.14 13.79 17.40
CA ASP A 364 0.55 13.57 18.73
C ASP A 364 -0.98 13.69 18.76
N SER A 365 -1.58 14.26 17.69
CA SER A 365 -3.04 14.37 17.56
C SER A 365 -3.71 13.06 17.10
N PHE A 366 -2.92 12.05 16.76
CA PHE A 366 -3.42 10.76 16.27
C PHE A 366 -3.08 9.64 17.27
N ASP A 367 -4.02 8.70 17.43
CA ASP A 367 -3.91 7.59 18.39
C ASP A 367 -4.30 6.26 17.73
N PHE A 368 -3.50 5.84 16.75
CA PHE A 368 -3.60 4.55 16.08
C PHE A 368 -2.25 4.07 15.55
#